data_dfa5d1f08e0dc82b64b4f8f75577cf69
#
_entry.id   dfa5d1f08e0dc82b64b4f8f75577cf69
#
_cell.length_a   1.000
_cell.length_b   1.000
_cell.length_c   1.000
_cell.angle_alpha   90.00
_cell.angle_beta   90.00
_cell.angle_gamma   90.00
#
_symmetry.space_group_name_H-M   'P 1'
#
loop_
_entity.id
_entity.type
_entity.pdbx_description
1 polymer ?
#
loop_
_entity_poly.entity_id
_entity_poly.type
_entity_poly.pdbx_seq_one_letter_code
_entity_poly.pdbx_strand_id
1 'polypeptide(L)'
;MELDNPEIDVHHARSSHPPETEQLNRGFNFRSALSLAFADVSPIVALYAIFTLGLFAAGPQFFWAFPIVLVGQLAVAAVFGELSSRWPYAGSVYQWARHVRSTTWGWTAAWAYMWGLTIALSTLAYAAAGFIIEVFGVEHPSRWMTTTLAVAIIAIGTATNMIGRQILKVMIIASIICEVVGSVGLGIVLLLFYRENPFSTLFEGLPNTGAWASGPMLLAIAYAGFAFVGFESAGSIAEEVDDPERNVPRRLSSACSVWA
;
A
#
# COMPACT_ATOMS: atom_id res chain seq x y z
N MET A 1 55.03 50.01 20.59
CA MET A 1 53.82 50.02 19.78
C MET A 1 53.49 48.57 19.50
N GLU A 2 52.88 47.99 20.50
CA GLU A 2 52.57 46.56 20.62
C GLU A 2 51.19 46.38 19.98
N LEU A 3 51.13 45.56 18.89
CA LEU A 3 49.89 45.25 18.19
C LEU A 3 49.23 44.13 18.94
N ASP A 4 48.19 44.47 19.67
CA ASP A 4 47.29 43.58 20.35
C ASP A 4 46.56 42.73 19.30
N ASN A 5 46.80 41.46 19.28
CA ASN A 5 46.18 40.47 18.38
C ASN A 5 45.04 39.84 19.14
N PRO A 6 43.77 40.05 18.77
CA PRO A 6 42.65 39.39 19.43
C PRO A 6 42.67 37.91 19.02
N GLU A 7 43.10 37.05 19.95
CA GLU A 7 42.81 35.62 19.86
C GLU A 7 41.30 35.38 19.70
N ILE A 8 40.93 35.02 18.51
CA ILE A 8 39.55 34.58 18.24
C ILE A 8 39.36 33.26 19.00
N ASP A 9 38.60 33.36 20.07
CA ASP A 9 38.24 32.23 20.92
C ASP A 9 37.36 31.21 20.13
N VAL A 10 38.03 30.23 19.52
CA VAL A 10 37.43 29.15 18.70
C VAL A 10 36.65 28.14 19.57
N HIS A 11 36.65 28.33 20.90
CA HIS A 11 35.96 27.38 21.81
C HIS A 11 34.47 27.63 22.02
N HIS A 12 33.89 28.77 21.58
CA HIS A 12 32.48 29.03 21.74
C HIS A 12 31.59 28.68 20.52
N ALA A 13 32.13 28.11 19.44
CA ALA A 13 31.39 27.74 18.25
C ALA A 13 30.93 26.25 18.22
N ARG A 14 31.02 25.54 19.35
CA ARG A 14 30.67 24.11 19.39
C ARG A 14 29.57 23.73 20.39
N SER A 15 28.54 24.53 20.55
CA SER A 15 27.35 24.12 21.30
C SER A 15 26.04 24.72 20.81
N SER A 16 25.90 24.91 19.50
CA SER A 16 24.56 24.91 18.94
C SER A 16 24.21 23.47 18.61
N HIS A 17 23.83 22.71 19.65
CA HIS A 17 22.97 21.57 19.43
C HIS A 17 21.78 22.10 18.62
N PRO A 18 21.42 21.50 17.45
CA PRO A 18 20.16 21.83 16.83
C PRO A 18 19.09 21.66 17.92
N PRO A 19 18.05 22.53 17.94
CA PRO A 19 16.99 22.43 18.93
C PRO A 19 16.56 20.95 18.95
N GLU A 20 16.43 20.40 20.15
CA GLU A 20 15.90 19.04 20.35
C GLU A 20 14.65 18.98 19.49
N THR A 21 14.78 18.39 18.30
CA THR A 21 13.65 18.05 17.48
C THR A 21 12.81 17.16 18.37
N GLU A 22 11.63 17.65 18.70
CA GLU A 22 10.61 16.96 19.46
C GLU A 22 10.63 15.50 19.03
N GLN A 23 11.25 14.64 19.85
CA GLN A 23 11.45 13.23 19.50
C GLN A 23 10.04 12.67 19.42
N LEU A 24 9.56 12.50 18.20
CA LEU A 24 8.31 11.82 17.90
C LEU A 24 8.29 10.54 18.76
N ASN A 25 7.26 10.42 19.57
CA ASN A 25 7.12 9.36 20.55
C ASN A 25 7.20 8.02 19.79
N ARG A 26 8.37 7.38 19.79
CA ARG A 26 8.65 6.11 19.12
C ARG A 26 7.83 5.02 19.79
N GLY A 27 6.58 4.89 19.38
CA GLY A 27 5.60 4.01 20.00
C GLY A 27 5.25 2.76 19.18
N PHE A 28 5.83 2.62 17.97
CA PHE A 28 5.54 1.49 17.11
C PHE A 28 6.66 0.44 17.19
N ASN A 29 6.36 -0.68 17.84
CA ASN A 29 7.23 -1.85 17.78
C ASN A 29 7.10 -2.55 16.41
N PHE A 30 7.97 -3.53 16.12
CA PHE A 30 7.99 -4.28 14.86
C PHE A 30 6.59 -4.81 14.47
N ARG A 31 5.84 -5.37 15.42
CA ARG A 31 4.53 -5.99 15.13
C ARG A 31 3.47 -4.97 14.76
N SER A 32 3.40 -3.84 15.47
CA SER A 32 2.38 -2.82 15.19
C SER A 32 2.60 -2.12 13.86
N ALA A 33 3.86 -1.86 13.47
CA ALA A 33 4.13 -1.25 12.18
C ALA A 33 3.98 -2.25 11.01
N LEU A 34 4.28 -3.54 11.23
CA LEU A 34 3.95 -4.58 10.25
C LEU A 34 2.43 -4.72 10.06
N SER A 35 1.66 -4.68 11.15
CA SER A 35 0.20 -4.73 11.08
C SER A 35 -0.38 -3.54 10.33
N LEU A 36 0.19 -2.34 10.52
CA LEU A 36 -0.23 -1.14 9.80
C LEU A 36 0.08 -1.25 8.30
N ALA A 37 1.32 -1.66 7.95
CA ALA A 37 1.70 -1.88 6.57
C ALA A 37 0.86 -2.99 5.90
N PHE A 38 0.53 -4.05 6.62
CA PHE A 38 -0.34 -5.12 6.16
C PHE A 38 -1.76 -4.62 5.88
N ALA A 39 -2.33 -3.83 6.81
CA ALA A 39 -3.66 -3.25 6.63
C ALA A 39 -3.74 -2.28 5.45
N ASP A 40 -2.64 -1.60 5.16
CA ASP A 40 -2.58 -0.62 4.07
C ASP A 40 -2.46 -1.29 2.69
N VAL A 41 -1.74 -2.41 2.60
CA VAL A 41 -1.68 -3.22 1.37
C VAL A 41 -3.04 -3.80 1.04
N SER A 42 -3.74 -4.37 2.02
CA SER A 42 -5.07 -5.00 1.91
C SER A 42 -5.39 -5.58 0.51
N PRO A 43 -4.59 -6.52 -0.03
CA PRO A 43 -4.69 -6.95 -1.42
C PRO A 43 -6.01 -7.63 -1.75
N ILE A 44 -6.70 -8.16 -0.75
CA ILE A 44 -7.99 -8.82 -0.93
C ILE A 44 -9.07 -7.80 -1.32
N VAL A 45 -9.06 -6.61 -0.72
CA VAL A 45 -10.01 -5.54 -1.08
C VAL A 45 -9.77 -5.07 -2.51
N ALA A 46 -8.51 -4.87 -2.88
CA ALA A 46 -8.14 -4.55 -4.26
C ALA A 46 -8.52 -5.69 -5.22
N LEU A 47 -8.27 -6.96 -4.83
CA LEU A 47 -8.64 -8.13 -5.62
C LEU A 47 -10.14 -8.17 -5.93
N TYR A 48 -11.01 -7.96 -4.95
CA TYR A 48 -12.46 -7.92 -5.20
C TYR A 48 -12.86 -6.84 -6.20
N ALA A 49 -12.23 -5.67 -6.14
CA ALA A 49 -12.52 -4.59 -7.07
C ALA A 49 -12.10 -4.90 -8.52
N ILE A 50 -11.02 -5.64 -8.71
CA ILE A 50 -10.42 -5.89 -10.03
C ILE A 50 -10.67 -7.29 -10.58
N PHE A 51 -11.16 -8.24 -9.76
CA PHE A 51 -11.26 -9.66 -10.13
C PHE A 51 -12.08 -9.87 -11.41
N THR A 52 -13.25 -9.28 -11.45
CA THR A 52 -14.13 -9.36 -12.62
C THR A 52 -13.47 -8.78 -13.88
N LEU A 53 -12.78 -7.64 -13.73
CA LEU A 53 -12.08 -6.99 -14.85
C LEU A 53 -10.93 -7.85 -15.37
N GLY A 54 -10.15 -8.43 -14.47
CA GLY A 54 -9.04 -9.31 -14.82
C GLY A 54 -9.49 -10.60 -15.50
N LEU A 55 -10.52 -11.21 -14.95
CA LEU A 55 -11.13 -12.42 -15.52
C LEU A 55 -11.75 -12.15 -16.89
N PHE A 56 -12.40 -10.98 -17.07
CA PHE A 56 -12.94 -10.56 -18.36
C PHE A 56 -11.84 -10.31 -19.39
N ALA A 57 -10.68 -9.77 -18.96
CA ALA A 57 -9.57 -9.45 -19.84
C ALA A 57 -8.80 -10.68 -20.31
N ALA A 58 -8.46 -11.61 -19.40
CA ALA A 58 -7.56 -12.72 -19.68
C ALA A 58 -8.16 -14.12 -19.42
N GLY A 59 -9.43 -14.19 -18.97
CA GLY A 59 -10.01 -15.47 -18.57
C GLY A 59 -9.30 -16.08 -17.36
N PRO A 60 -9.36 -17.41 -17.19
CA PRO A 60 -8.75 -18.12 -16.06
C PRO A 60 -7.23 -17.87 -15.93
N GLN A 61 -6.54 -17.54 -17.02
CA GLN A 61 -5.11 -17.19 -17.03
C GLN A 61 -4.80 -15.94 -16.17
N PHE A 62 -5.79 -15.12 -15.82
CA PHE A 62 -5.62 -14.00 -14.89
C PHE A 62 -4.95 -14.43 -13.59
N PHE A 63 -5.18 -15.65 -13.11
CA PHE A 63 -4.51 -16.21 -11.94
C PHE A 63 -2.98 -16.05 -12.02
N TRP A 64 -2.37 -16.30 -13.18
CA TRP A 64 -0.93 -16.23 -13.34
C TRP A 64 -0.35 -14.82 -13.35
N ALA A 65 -1.19 -13.81 -13.51
CA ALA A 65 -0.76 -12.42 -13.37
C ALA A 65 -0.28 -12.12 -11.93
N PHE A 66 -0.87 -12.75 -10.90
CA PHE A 66 -0.49 -12.53 -9.51
C PHE A 66 0.94 -12.97 -9.19
N PRO A 67 1.37 -14.22 -9.44
CA PRO A 67 2.76 -14.60 -9.19
C PRO A 67 3.77 -13.81 -10.04
N ILE A 68 3.43 -13.43 -11.27
CA ILE A 68 4.30 -12.59 -12.10
C ILE A 68 4.48 -11.21 -11.45
N VAL A 69 3.39 -10.57 -11.08
CA VAL A 69 3.41 -9.25 -10.42
C VAL A 69 4.10 -9.33 -9.07
N LEU A 70 3.85 -10.38 -8.29
CA LEU A 70 4.51 -10.58 -7.00
C LEU A 70 6.03 -10.55 -7.12
N VAL A 71 6.60 -11.27 -8.09
CA VAL A 71 8.06 -11.26 -8.32
C VAL A 71 8.55 -9.85 -8.65
N GLY A 72 7.82 -9.11 -9.48
CA GLY A 72 8.12 -7.71 -9.79
C GLY A 72 8.05 -6.82 -8.56
N GLN A 73 7.01 -6.96 -7.75
CA GLN A 73 6.81 -6.15 -6.54
C GLN A 73 7.83 -6.49 -5.44
N LEU A 74 8.26 -7.75 -5.33
CA LEU A 74 9.35 -8.12 -4.43
C LEU A 74 10.67 -7.43 -4.82
N ALA A 75 10.95 -7.32 -6.12
CA ALA A 75 12.11 -6.56 -6.59
C ALA A 75 12.01 -5.06 -6.24
N VAL A 76 10.82 -4.45 -6.41
CA VAL A 76 10.56 -3.06 -6.00
C VAL A 76 10.70 -2.91 -4.48
N ALA A 77 10.17 -3.86 -3.69
CA ALA A 77 10.29 -3.85 -2.23
C ALA A 77 11.75 -3.94 -1.77
N ALA A 78 12.60 -4.71 -2.48
CA ALA A 78 14.02 -4.78 -2.19
C ALA A 78 14.72 -3.42 -2.43
N VAL A 79 14.38 -2.73 -3.52
CA VAL A 79 14.89 -1.37 -3.81
C VAL A 79 14.41 -0.38 -2.74
N PHE A 80 13.15 -0.40 -2.36
CA PHE A 80 12.61 0.47 -1.30
C PHE A 80 13.23 0.14 0.06
N GLY A 81 13.51 -1.14 0.33
CA GLY A 81 14.26 -1.57 1.50
C GLY A 81 15.65 -0.95 1.58
N GLU A 82 16.38 -0.94 0.47
CA GLU A 82 17.70 -0.30 0.39
C GLU A 82 17.60 1.22 0.57
N LEU A 83 16.62 1.87 -0.08
CA LEU A 83 16.41 3.31 0.05
C LEU A 83 16.02 3.71 1.47
N SER A 84 15.16 2.95 2.13
CA SER A 84 14.73 3.21 3.50
C SER A 84 15.83 2.98 4.53
N SER A 85 16.78 2.06 4.26
CA SER A 85 17.95 1.86 5.12
C SER A 85 18.92 3.02 5.04
N ARG A 86 19.03 3.65 3.85
CA ARG A 86 19.92 4.81 3.64
C ARG A 86 19.30 6.13 4.11
N TRP A 87 17.99 6.27 3.92
CA TRP A 87 17.24 7.48 4.23
C TRP A 87 15.94 7.14 4.97
N PRO A 88 16.00 6.85 6.27
CA PRO A 88 14.85 6.44 7.08
C PRO A 88 14.01 7.65 7.54
N TYR A 89 13.70 8.55 6.61
CA TYR A 89 12.90 9.74 6.89
C TYR A 89 11.43 9.52 6.55
N ALA A 90 10.53 10.12 7.33
CA ALA A 90 9.11 10.18 6.99
C ALA A 90 8.90 10.83 5.63
N GLY A 91 7.88 10.37 4.89
CA GLY A 91 7.60 10.82 3.54
C GLY A 91 8.20 9.98 2.43
N SER A 92 8.78 8.81 2.77
CA SER A 92 9.19 7.72 1.87
C SER A 92 9.57 8.16 0.44
N VAL A 93 8.68 7.98 -0.53
CA VAL A 93 8.92 8.22 -1.96
C VAL A 93 9.44 9.63 -2.27
N TYR A 94 8.93 10.66 -1.57
CA TYR A 94 9.42 12.03 -1.70
C TYR A 94 10.89 12.13 -1.30
N GLN A 95 11.23 11.64 -0.11
CA GLN A 95 12.57 11.75 0.45
C GLN A 95 13.57 10.94 -0.38
N TRP A 96 13.20 9.74 -0.79
CA TRP A 96 14.08 8.90 -1.61
C TRP A 96 14.35 9.52 -2.98
N ALA A 97 13.31 9.99 -3.69
CA ALA A 97 13.48 10.63 -5.00
C ALA A 97 14.31 11.93 -4.90
N ARG A 98 14.12 12.70 -3.80
CA ARG A 98 14.90 13.92 -3.54
C ARG A 98 16.38 13.64 -3.35
N HIS A 99 16.73 12.62 -2.55
CA HIS A 99 18.11 12.29 -2.24
C HIS A 99 18.81 11.58 -3.41
N VAL A 100 18.10 10.76 -4.16
CA VAL A 100 18.66 10.02 -5.31
C VAL A 100 18.96 10.99 -6.47
N ARG A 101 18.15 12.01 -6.70
CA ARG A 101 18.32 12.86 -7.87
C ARG A 101 18.27 14.37 -7.58
N SER A 102 17.15 14.91 -7.13
CA SER A 102 16.98 16.33 -6.79
C SER A 102 15.64 16.62 -6.14
N THR A 103 15.53 17.84 -5.55
CA THR A 103 14.26 18.29 -4.93
C THR A 103 13.11 18.37 -5.94
N THR A 104 13.37 18.76 -7.18
CA THR A 104 12.33 18.78 -8.23
C THR A 104 11.78 17.38 -8.52
N TRP A 105 12.65 16.39 -8.62
CA TRP A 105 12.22 15.01 -8.79
C TRP A 105 11.48 14.47 -7.57
N GLY A 106 11.91 14.82 -6.37
CA GLY A 106 11.19 14.51 -5.13
C GLY A 106 9.77 15.06 -5.15
N TRP A 107 9.63 16.35 -5.51
CA TRP A 107 8.31 16.98 -5.60
C TRP A 107 7.41 16.34 -6.66
N THR A 108 7.95 16.06 -7.85
CA THR A 108 7.19 15.42 -8.93
C THR A 108 6.73 14.01 -8.53
N ALA A 109 7.61 13.22 -7.89
CA ALA A 109 7.28 11.89 -7.41
C ALA A 109 6.19 11.93 -6.32
N ALA A 110 6.31 12.84 -5.36
CA ALA A 110 5.31 13.04 -4.31
C ALA A 110 3.94 13.44 -4.87
N TRP A 111 3.94 14.38 -5.84
CA TRP A 111 2.73 14.82 -6.49
C TRP A 111 2.04 13.69 -7.25
N ALA A 112 2.79 12.92 -8.04
CA ALA A 112 2.24 11.77 -8.76
C ALA A 112 1.72 10.69 -7.80
N TYR A 113 2.45 10.42 -6.71
CA TYR A 113 2.08 9.46 -5.68
C TYR A 113 0.78 9.88 -4.96
N MET A 114 0.66 11.15 -4.58
CA MET A 114 -0.55 11.71 -3.96
C MET A 114 -1.78 11.51 -4.85
N TRP A 115 -1.67 11.80 -6.14
CA TRP A 115 -2.77 11.57 -7.07
C TRP A 115 -3.08 10.10 -7.25
N GLY A 116 -2.05 9.24 -7.34
CA GLY A 116 -2.22 7.80 -7.41
C GLY A 116 -3.04 7.25 -6.22
N LEU A 117 -2.67 7.64 -5.00
CA LEU A 117 -3.40 7.23 -3.79
C LEU A 117 -4.82 7.80 -3.73
N THR A 118 -5.03 9.05 -4.17
CA THR A 118 -6.35 9.68 -4.21
C THR A 118 -7.29 8.95 -5.16
N ILE A 119 -6.80 8.57 -6.34
CA ILE A 119 -7.56 7.80 -7.32
C ILE A 119 -7.84 6.39 -6.79
N ALA A 120 -6.84 5.73 -6.18
CA ALA A 120 -6.99 4.42 -5.58
C ALA A 120 -8.06 4.42 -4.48
N LEU A 121 -8.01 5.37 -3.54
CA LEU A 121 -9.00 5.53 -2.49
C LEU A 121 -10.42 5.73 -3.05
N SER A 122 -10.55 6.58 -4.06
CA SER A 122 -11.83 6.84 -4.71
C SER A 122 -12.40 5.59 -5.39
N THR A 123 -11.54 4.82 -6.06
CA THR A 123 -11.91 3.56 -6.73
C THR A 123 -12.37 2.52 -5.71
N LEU A 124 -11.63 2.34 -4.61
CA LEU A 124 -11.99 1.40 -3.56
C LEU A 124 -13.29 1.79 -2.85
N ALA A 125 -13.49 3.07 -2.57
CA ALA A 125 -14.73 3.56 -1.96
C ALA A 125 -15.95 3.33 -2.89
N TYR A 126 -15.77 3.52 -4.19
CA TYR A 126 -16.82 3.27 -5.18
C TYR A 126 -17.14 1.77 -5.30
N ALA A 127 -16.14 0.91 -5.30
CA ALA A 127 -16.32 -0.54 -5.28
C ALA A 127 -17.03 -1.01 -3.99
N ALA A 128 -16.59 -0.51 -2.84
CA ALA A 128 -17.23 -0.81 -1.56
C ALA A 128 -18.70 -0.38 -1.52
N ALA A 129 -19.02 0.79 -2.07
CA ALA A 129 -20.40 1.25 -2.22
C ALA A 129 -21.23 0.30 -3.09
N GLY A 130 -20.66 -0.21 -4.18
CA GLY A 130 -21.29 -1.22 -5.04
C GLY A 130 -21.64 -2.49 -4.27
N PHE A 131 -20.68 -3.06 -3.53
CA PHE A 131 -20.89 -4.26 -2.71
C PHE A 131 -21.96 -4.06 -1.62
N ILE A 132 -21.96 -2.90 -0.95
CA ILE A 132 -22.98 -2.58 0.06
C ILE A 132 -24.36 -2.56 -0.59
N ILE A 133 -24.51 -1.89 -1.72
CA ILE A 133 -25.76 -1.79 -2.45
C ILE A 133 -26.29 -3.18 -2.86
N GLU A 134 -25.40 -4.04 -3.34
CA GLU A 134 -25.71 -5.41 -3.72
C GLU A 134 -26.19 -6.26 -2.52
N VAL A 135 -25.50 -6.15 -1.37
CA VAL A 135 -25.91 -6.82 -0.13
C VAL A 135 -27.31 -6.39 0.32
N PHE A 136 -27.68 -5.14 0.10
CA PHE A 136 -29.06 -4.65 0.38
C PHE A 136 -30.08 -5.01 -0.70
N GLY A 137 -29.71 -5.76 -1.73
CA GLY A 137 -30.62 -6.28 -2.76
C GLY A 137 -31.13 -5.24 -3.75
N VAL A 138 -30.40 -4.15 -3.95
CA VAL A 138 -30.79 -3.13 -4.93
C VAL A 138 -30.32 -3.53 -6.33
N GLU A 139 -31.20 -4.08 -7.15
CA GLU A 139 -30.86 -4.63 -8.47
C GLU A 139 -30.44 -3.56 -9.50
N HIS A 140 -30.94 -2.34 -9.40
CA HIS A 140 -30.67 -1.25 -10.35
C HIS A 140 -30.24 0.03 -9.62
N PRO A 141 -29.01 0.10 -9.09
CA PRO A 141 -28.55 1.29 -8.39
C PRO A 141 -28.35 2.45 -9.39
N SER A 142 -28.83 3.63 -9.01
CA SER A 142 -28.53 4.82 -9.79
C SER A 142 -27.05 5.21 -9.57
N ARG A 143 -26.42 5.79 -10.59
CA ARG A 143 -25.03 6.28 -10.49
C ARG A 143 -24.86 7.25 -9.32
N TRP A 144 -25.85 8.10 -9.06
CA TRP A 144 -25.84 9.05 -7.94
C TRP A 144 -25.87 8.34 -6.58
N MET A 145 -26.64 7.27 -6.44
CA MET A 145 -26.70 6.48 -5.20
C MET A 145 -25.34 5.89 -4.86
N THR A 146 -24.69 5.24 -5.83
CA THR A 146 -23.36 4.67 -5.64
C THR A 146 -22.33 5.74 -5.30
N THR A 147 -22.35 6.88 -6.03
CA THR A 147 -21.41 7.98 -5.78
C THR A 147 -21.61 8.61 -4.40
N THR A 148 -22.87 8.86 -4.00
CA THR A 148 -23.18 9.45 -2.68
C THR A 148 -22.73 8.52 -1.56
N LEU A 149 -22.96 7.21 -1.70
CA LEU A 149 -22.51 6.23 -0.73
C LEU A 149 -20.98 6.14 -0.67
N ALA A 150 -20.30 6.18 -1.80
CA ALA A 150 -18.84 6.22 -1.86
C ALA A 150 -18.26 7.47 -1.14
N VAL A 151 -18.84 8.64 -1.37
CA VAL A 151 -18.47 9.88 -0.67
C VAL A 151 -18.72 9.75 0.83
N ALA A 152 -19.84 9.15 1.23
CA ALA A 152 -20.13 8.92 2.65
C ALA A 152 -19.10 7.98 3.30
N ILE A 153 -18.67 6.91 2.61
CA ILE A 153 -17.62 6.00 3.07
C ILE A 153 -16.31 6.75 3.30
N ILE A 154 -15.88 7.58 2.34
CA ILE A 154 -14.67 8.39 2.47
C ILE A 154 -14.80 9.38 3.65
N ALA A 155 -15.95 10.04 3.78
CA ALA A 155 -16.20 10.98 4.86
C ALA A 155 -16.15 10.30 6.24
N ILE A 156 -16.76 9.13 6.39
CA ILE A 156 -16.72 8.33 7.62
C ILE A 156 -15.29 7.91 7.94
N GLY A 157 -14.55 7.39 6.95
CA GLY A 157 -13.15 7.00 7.13
C GLY A 157 -12.28 8.18 7.56
N THR A 158 -12.47 9.35 6.94
CA THR A 158 -11.76 10.59 7.31
C THR A 158 -12.12 11.02 8.73
N ALA A 159 -13.41 11.06 9.07
CA ALA A 159 -13.86 11.42 10.42
C ALA A 159 -13.29 10.47 11.47
N THR A 160 -13.29 9.18 11.21
CA THR A 160 -12.72 8.16 12.11
C THR A 160 -11.24 8.39 12.36
N ASN A 161 -10.49 8.76 11.31
CA ASN A 161 -9.06 9.07 11.41
C ASN A 161 -8.82 10.34 12.26
N MET A 162 -9.75 11.30 12.24
CA MET A 162 -9.68 12.54 13.06
C MET A 162 -10.04 12.32 14.53
N ILE A 163 -10.88 11.33 14.87
CA ILE A 163 -11.36 11.09 16.25
C ILE A 163 -10.24 10.59 17.16
N GLY A 164 -9.27 9.86 16.63
CA GLY A 164 -8.09 9.48 17.40
C GLY A 164 -7.56 8.06 17.12
N ARG A 165 -6.31 7.87 17.54
CA ARG A 165 -5.52 6.64 17.29
C ARG A 165 -6.16 5.36 17.82
N GLN A 166 -6.97 5.45 18.90
CA GLN A 166 -7.58 4.27 19.52
C GLN A 166 -8.64 3.64 18.61
N ILE A 167 -9.51 4.45 18.02
CA ILE A 167 -10.57 3.99 17.11
C ILE A 167 -9.95 3.44 15.83
N LEU A 168 -8.97 4.16 15.29
CA LEU A 168 -8.23 3.71 14.10
C LEU A 168 -7.60 2.32 14.34
N LYS A 169 -6.99 2.10 15.51
CA LYS A 169 -6.37 0.82 15.88
C LYS A 169 -7.39 -0.33 15.93
N VAL A 170 -8.57 -0.09 16.51
CA VAL A 170 -9.66 -1.08 16.56
C VAL A 170 -10.16 -1.41 15.15
N MET A 171 -10.34 -0.41 14.30
CA MET A 171 -10.79 -0.61 12.92
C MET A 171 -9.76 -1.40 12.08
N ILE A 172 -8.47 -1.10 12.22
CA ILE A 172 -7.39 -1.83 11.55
C ILE A 172 -7.39 -3.30 11.98
N ILE A 173 -7.50 -3.59 13.28
CA ILE A 173 -7.53 -4.97 13.77
C ILE A 173 -8.78 -5.69 13.25
N ALA A 174 -9.93 -5.04 13.31
CA ALA A 174 -11.19 -5.61 12.79
C ALA A 174 -11.11 -5.89 11.28
N SER A 175 -10.54 -4.97 10.49
CA SER A 175 -10.36 -5.19 9.05
C SER A 175 -9.44 -6.37 8.75
N ILE A 176 -8.32 -6.50 9.45
CA ILE A 176 -7.39 -7.64 9.28
C ILE A 176 -8.09 -8.96 9.61
N ILE A 177 -8.86 -9.01 10.70
CA ILE A 177 -9.61 -10.22 11.06
C ILE A 177 -10.64 -10.55 9.99
N CYS A 178 -11.44 -9.57 9.55
CA CYS A 178 -12.41 -9.77 8.48
C CYS A 178 -11.75 -10.21 7.17
N GLU A 179 -10.59 -9.66 6.85
CA GLU A 179 -9.86 -9.99 5.65
C GLU A 179 -9.29 -11.42 5.69
N VAL A 180 -8.59 -11.78 6.75
CA VAL A 180 -7.99 -13.12 6.87
C VAL A 180 -9.07 -14.19 7.06
N VAL A 181 -10.00 -14.01 7.98
CA VAL A 181 -11.03 -15.02 8.27
C VAL A 181 -12.08 -15.06 7.17
N GLY A 182 -12.56 -13.89 6.72
CA GLY A 182 -13.60 -13.80 5.70
C GLY A 182 -13.10 -14.27 4.34
N SER A 183 -11.99 -13.75 3.88
CA SER A 183 -11.53 -13.99 2.50
C SER A 183 -10.74 -15.28 2.36
N VAL A 184 -9.76 -15.52 3.22
CA VAL A 184 -8.99 -16.78 3.18
C VAL A 184 -9.88 -17.94 3.59
N GLY A 185 -10.69 -17.79 4.64
CA GLY A 185 -11.64 -18.83 5.08
C GLY A 185 -12.66 -19.14 4.00
N LEU A 186 -13.29 -18.12 3.41
CA LEU A 186 -14.23 -18.30 2.30
C LEU A 186 -13.54 -18.93 1.08
N GLY A 187 -12.34 -18.47 0.72
CA GLY A 187 -11.56 -19.03 -0.39
C GLY A 187 -11.29 -20.53 -0.20
N ILE A 188 -10.91 -20.95 1.00
CA ILE A 188 -10.71 -22.37 1.33
C ILE A 188 -12.01 -23.15 1.21
N VAL A 189 -13.11 -22.64 1.75
CA VAL A 189 -14.44 -23.30 1.67
C VAL A 189 -14.87 -23.46 0.21
N LEU A 190 -14.75 -22.40 -0.60
CA LEU A 190 -15.08 -22.46 -2.03
C LEU A 190 -14.20 -23.47 -2.78
N LEU A 191 -12.90 -23.49 -2.50
CA LEU A 191 -11.97 -24.40 -3.15
C LEU A 191 -12.24 -25.88 -2.80
N LEU A 192 -12.57 -26.18 -1.56
CA LEU A 192 -12.75 -27.57 -1.09
C LEU A 192 -14.15 -28.11 -1.37
N PHE A 193 -15.19 -27.29 -1.24
CA PHE A 193 -16.58 -27.76 -1.27
C PHE A 193 -17.37 -27.33 -2.52
N TYR A 194 -16.96 -26.23 -3.17
CA TYR A 194 -17.71 -25.64 -4.28
C TYR A 194 -16.89 -25.54 -5.58
N ARG A 195 -15.77 -26.23 -5.65
CA ARG A 195 -14.97 -26.25 -6.86
C ARG A 195 -15.65 -27.09 -7.95
N GLU A 196 -16.07 -26.47 -9.03
CA GLU A 196 -16.70 -27.12 -10.19
C GLU A 196 -15.70 -27.44 -11.30
N ASN A 197 -14.68 -26.58 -11.47
CA ASN A 197 -13.72 -26.70 -12.55
C ASN A 197 -12.42 -27.42 -12.11
N PRO A 198 -11.78 -28.21 -13.00
CA PRO A 198 -10.47 -28.80 -12.74
C PRO A 198 -9.37 -27.73 -12.70
N PHE A 199 -8.24 -28.04 -12.08
CA PHE A 199 -7.09 -27.11 -12.05
C PHE A 199 -6.51 -26.81 -13.44
N SER A 200 -6.74 -27.67 -14.45
CA SER A 200 -6.34 -27.42 -15.83
C SER A 200 -6.94 -26.13 -16.38
N THR A 201 -8.12 -25.72 -15.89
CA THR A 201 -8.78 -24.47 -16.30
C THR A 201 -7.91 -23.24 -16.05
N LEU A 202 -7.02 -23.27 -15.06
CA LEU A 202 -6.08 -22.16 -14.81
C LEU A 202 -5.07 -21.92 -15.94
N PHE A 203 -4.92 -22.88 -16.83
CA PHE A 203 -4.06 -22.79 -18.02
C PHE A 203 -4.84 -22.47 -19.30
N GLU A 204 -6.17 -22.41 -19.22
CA GLU A 204 -7.03 -22.10 -20.34
C GLU A 204 -7.17 -20.57 -20.46
N GLY A 205 -6.77 -20.04 -21.62
CA GLY A 205 -7.01 -18.63 -21.95
C GLY A 205 -8.35 -18.43 -22.62
N LEU A 206 -8.69 -17.18 -22.86
CA LEU A 206 -9.82 -16.85 -23.73
C LEU A 206 -9.53 -17.37 -25.16
N PRO A 207 -10.53 -17.89 -25.87
CA PRO A 207 -10.38 -18.28 -27.25
C PRO A 207 -9.78 -17.12 -28.07
N ASN A 208 -8.76 -17.41 -28.86
CA ASN A 208 -8.07 -16.46 -29.74
C ASN A 208 -7.26 -15.33 -29.09
N THR A 209 -6.92 -15.42 -27.80
CA THR A 209 -6.11 -14.37 -27.14
C THR A 209 -4.60 -14.47 -27.40
N GLY A 210 -4.13 -15.49 -28.06
CA GLY A 210 -2.72 -15.62 -28.43
C GLY A 210 -1.77 -15.95 -27.29
N ALA A 211 -0.48 -15.63 -27.47
CA ALA A 211 0.57 -15.94 -26.50
C ALA A 211 0.46 -15.11 -25.21
N TRP A 212 1.11 -15.55 -24.16
CA TRP A 212 1.20 -14.89 -22.84
C TRP A 212 1.59 -13.40 -22.88
N ALA A 213 2.31 -12.96 -23.89
CA ALA A 213 2.66 -11.55 -24.11
C ALA A 213 1.59 -10.77 -24.89
N SER A 214 0.37 -11.30 -25.01
CA SER A 214 -0.74 -10.61 -25.65
C SER A 214 -1.29 -9.45 -24.81
N GLY A 215 -1.96 -8.50 -25.45
CA GLY A 215 -2.59 -7.36 -24.80
C GLY A 215 -3.48 -7.74 -23.59
N PRO A 216 -4.33 -8.79 -23.69
CA PRO A 216 -5.14 -9.26 -22.58
C PRO A 216 -4.35 -9.63 -21.33
N MET A 217 -3.25 -10.34 -21.46
CA MET A 217 -2.42 -10.72 -20.32
C MET A 217 -1.66 -9.52 -19.74
N LEU A 218 -1.18 -8.60 -20.58
CA LEU A 218 -0.57 -7.35 -20.09
C LEU A 218 -1.57 -6.51 -19.31
N LEU A 219 -2.82 -6.45 -19.74
CA LEU A 219 -3.89 -5.78 -19.00
C LEU A 219 -4.19 -6.48 -17.66
N ALA A 220 -4.22 -7.81 -17.66
CA ALA A 220 -4.38 -8.60 -16.44
C ALA A 220 -3.24 -8.36 -15.44
N ILE A 221 -1.99 -8.27 -15.92
CA ILE A 221 -0.81 -7.91 -15.10
C ILE A 221 -0.97 -6.51 -14.53
N ALA A 222 -1.47 -5.54 -15.29
CA ALA A 222 -1.72 -4.19 -14.81
C ALA A 222 -2.79 -4.17 -13.70
N TYR A 223 -3.87 -4.93 -13.84
CA TYR A 223 -4.87 -5.10 -12.79
C TYR A 223 -4.29 -5.78 -11.55
N ALA A 224 -3.59 -6.90 -11.71
CA ALA A 224 -2.95 -7.59 -10.59
C ALA A 224 -1.95 -6.68 -9.86
N GLY A 225 -1.25 -5.78 -10.58
CA GLY A 225 -0.34 -4.80 -10.00
C GLY A 225 -1.02 -3.89 -8.99
N PHE A 226 -2.27 -3.53 -9.22
CA PHE A 226 -3.05 -2.69 -8.29
C PHE A 226 -3.28 -3.38 -6.93
N ALA A 227 -3.38 -4.72 -6.89
CA ALA A 227 -3.58 -5.47 -5.65
C ALA A 227 -2.36 -5.44 -4.72
N PHE A 228 -1.19 -5.07 -5.20
CA PHE A 228 0.04 -5.02 -4.42
C PHE A 228 0.47 -3.59 -4.06
N VAL A 229 -0.34 -2.57 -4.33
CA VAL A 229 -0.06 -1.18 -3.93
C VAL A 229 -0.27 -1.04 -2.42
N GLY A 230 0.58 -0.23 -1.75
CA GLY A 230 0.43 0.11 -0.33
C GLY A 230 1.59 -0.38 0.57
N PHE A 231 2.40 -1.36 0.15
CA PHE A 231 3.50 -1.87 0.99
C PHE A 231 4.56 -0.80 1.29
N GLU A 232 4.67 0.22 0.47
CA GLU A 232 5.57 1.37 0.65
C GLU A 232 5.19 2.26 1.84
N SER A 233 3.98 2.14 2.38
CA SER A 233 3.51 2.88 3.55
C SER A 233 4.35 2.62 4.79
N ALA A 234 4.95 1.42 4.89
CA ALA A 234 5.92 1.10 5.93
C ALA A 234 7.11 2.08 5.96
N GLY A 235 7.49 2.64 4.79
CA GLY A 235 8.50 3.67 4.68
C GLY A 235 8.01 5.04 5.16
N SER A 236 6.72 5.33 5.07
CA SER A 236 6.16 6.62 5.45
C SER A 236 6.18 6.86 6.97
N ILE A 237 6.18 5.80 7.76
CA ILE A 237 6.24 5.84 9.23
C ILE A 237 7.62 5.50 9.77
N ALA A 238 8.67 5.58 8.95
CA ALA A 238 10.01 5.16 9.33
C ALA A 238 10.54 5.86 10.60
N GLU A 239 10.23 7.15 10.79
CA GLU A 239 10.66 7.93 11.96
C GLU A 239 9.97 7.51 13.28
N GLU A 240 8.79 6.90 13.20
CA GLU A 240 8.03 6.44 14.37
C GLU A 240 8.41 5.00 14.81
N VAL A 241 9.33 4.38 14.08
CA VAL A 241 9.75 3.00 14.30
C VAL A 241 11.03 2.93 15.09
N ASP A 242 11.11 2.00 16.04
CA ASP A 242 12.36 1.68 16.74
C ASP A 242 13.36 1.06 15.77
N ASP A 243 14.62 1.56 15.78
CA ASP A 243 15.71 1.13 14.91
C ASP A 243 15.27 1.09 13.42
N PRO A 244 14.96 2.26 12.82
CA PRO A 244 14.34 2.33 11.50
C PRO A 244 15.23 1.77 10.39
N GLU A 245 16.55 1.95 10.47
CA GLU A 245 17.51 1.47 9.47
C GLU A 245 17.48 -0.05 9.30
N ARG A 246 17.22 -0.78 10.37
CA ARG A 246 17.17 -2.24 10.38
C ARG A 246 15.75 -2.79 10.21
N ASN A 247 14.78 -2.14 10.80
CA ASN A 247 13.41 -2.66 10.89
C ASN A 247 12.53 -2.30 9.69
N VAL A 248 12.69 -1.12 9.08
CA VAL A 248 11.88 -0.69 7.93
C VAL A 248 12.12 -1.54 6.67
N PRO A 249 13.37 -1.83 6.26
CA PRO A 249 13.63 -2.70 5.10
C PRO A 249 13.03 -4.11 5.25
N ARG A 250 13.14 -4.69 6.46
CA ARG A 250 12.57 -6.00 6.76
C ARG A 250 11.04 -6.01 6.67
N ARG A 251 10.39 -4.90 6.98
CA ARG A 251 8.93 -4.76 6.92
C ARG A 251 8.41 -4.62 5.51
N LEU A 252 9.09 -3.84 4.68
CA LEU A 252 8.76 -3.71 3.27
C LEU A 252 8.77 -5.06 2.56
N SER A 253 9.82 -5.85 2.78
CA SER A 253 9.91 -7.19 2.22
C SER A 253 8.88 -8.15 2.82
N SER A 254 8.65 -8.09 4.14
CA SER A 254 7.67 -8.95 4.82
C SER A 254 6.24 -8.61 4.42
N ALA A 255 5.87 -7.34 4.32
CA ALA A 255 4.54 -6.94 3.88
C ALA A 255 4.24 -7.46 2.46
N CYS A 256 5.22 -7.42 1.56
CA CYS A 256 5.08 -7.95 0.21
C CYS A 256 5.06 -9.49 0.19
N SER A 257 5.82 -10.17 1.06
CA SER A 257 5.94 -11.64 1.06
C SER A 257 4.83 -12.38 1.80
N VAL A 258 4.13 -11.74 2.73
CA VAL A 258 2.99 -12.35 3.45
C VAL A 258 1.84 -12.71 2.51
N TRP A 259 1.79 -12.08 1.32
CA TRP A 259 0.79 -12.31 0.29
C TRP A 259 1.27 -13.25 -0.84
N ALA A 260 2.45 -13.80 -0.73
CA ALA A 260 3.00 -14.84 -1.62
C ALA A 260 2.53 -16.24 -1.22
#